data_37dfed2e902e64181a7b5a6a6a665119
#
_entry.id   37dfed2e902e64181a7b5a6a6a665119
#
_cell.length_a   1.000
_cell.length_b   1.000
_cell.length_c   1.000
_cell.angle_alpha   90.00
_cell.angle_beta   90.00
_cell.angle_gamma   90.00
#
_symmetry.space_group_name_H-M   'P 1'
#
loop_
_entity.id
_entity.type
_entity.pdbx_description
1 polymer ?
#
loop_
_entity_poly.entity_id
_entity_poly.type
_entity_poly.pdbx_seq_one_letter_code
_entity_poly.pdbx_strand_id
1 'polypeptide(L)'
;MRLFIAEKPNLAKAIANGLGNGRTESGCIRCGDDVVTWCFGHMLELAWPQEYKPEYSQWRREHLPIIPSEWKYKVKKDSAKQLAVIGSLLREADSVVNAGDPDREGQLLVDEVLEHFNYRGPVARIWLPSLDDKSVRIALNGIRDNTPYAPLRDAARARSLADWLVGINATRALTIKGREGGHSKTLSLGRVQTPTLALVVARDREITNFKPVDYFVLRASLTHAAGE
;
A
#
# COMPACT_ATOMS: atom_id res chain seq x y z
N MET A 1 -5.93 8.36 26.21
CA MET A 1 -6.73 8.01 25.01
C MET A 1 -5.99 6.98 24.18
N ARG A 2 -6.65 5.88 23.78
CA ARG A 2 -6.08 4.90 22.84
C ARG A 2 -6.50 5.29 21.41
N LEU A 3 -5.53 5.41 20.52
CA LEU A 3 -5.74 5.87 19.13
C LEU A 3 -5.60 4.69 18.15
N PHE A 4 -6.66 4.37 17.42
CA PHE A 4 -6.63 3.44 16.30
C PHE A 4 -6.36 4.20 15.00
N ILE A 5 -5.36 3.78 14.24
CA ILE A 5 -5.06 4.34 12.92
C ILE A 5 -5.33 3.27 11.88
N ALA A 6 -6.43 3.42 11.15
CA ALA A 6 -6.84 2.52 10.08
C ALA A 6 -6.23 2.93 8.74
N GLU A 7 -6.11 1.98 7.81
CA GLU A 7 -5.61 2.25 6.46
C GLU A 7 -6.57 3.12 5.63
N LYS A 8 -7.89 2.97 5.87
CA LYS A 8 -8.96 3.59 5.06
C LYS A 8 -10.22 3.87 5.89
N PRO A 9 -11.07 4.82 5.44
CA PRO A 9 -12.27 5.22 6.19
C PRO A 9 -13.25 4.08 6.51
N ASN A 10 -13.44 3.13 5.58
CA ASN A 10 -14.37 2.02 5.80
C ASN A 10 -13.91 1.09 6.92
N LEU A 11 -12.62 0.82 7.00
CA LEU A 11 -12.02 0.04 8.08
C LEU A 11 -12.15 0.77 9.42
N ALA A 12 -11.94 2.10 9.43
CA ALA A 12 -12.14 2.92 10.63
C ALA A 12 -13.59 2.86 11.14
N LYS A 13 -14.57 2.93 10.24
CA LYS A 13 -15.99 2.80 10.59
C LYS A 13 -16.31 1.44 11.19
N ALA A 14 -15.79 0.36 10.60
CA ALA A 14 -16.01 -0.99 11.12
C ALA A 14 -15.44 -1.15 12.53
N ILE A 15 -14.23 -0.65 12.78
CA ILE A 15 -13.63 -0.65 14.11
C ILE A 15 -14.44 0.19 15.09
N ALA A 16 -14.85 1.40 14.72
CA ALA A 16 -15.67 2.27 15.56
C ALA A 16 -17.03 1.63 15.93
N ASN A 17 -17.69 0.95 14.98
CA ASN A 17 -18.90 0.19 15.25
C ASN A 17 -18.67 -0.94 16.26
N GLY A 18 -17.56 -1.66 16.12
CA GLY A 18 -17.16 -2.71 17.06
C GLY A 18 -16.83 -2.20 18.46
N LEU A 19 -16.39 -0.95 18.59
CA LEU A 19 -16.15 -0.25 19.87
C LEU A 19 -17.44 0.33 20.51
N GLY A 20 -18.61 0.12 19.91
CA GLY A 20 -19.89 0.57 20.46
C GLY A 20 -20.46 1.81 19.79
N ASN A 21 -20.03 2.13 18.60
CA ASN A 21 -20.32 3.35 17.84
C ASN A 21 -19.73 4.61 18.50
N GLY A 22 -19.60 5.65 17.72
CA GLY A 22 -18.99 6.88 18.20
C GLY A 22 -19.51 8.12 17.48
N ARG A 23 -19.09 9.27 17.97
CA ARG A 23 -19.35 10.57 17.36
C ARG A 23 -18.31 10.81 16.26
N THR A 24 -18.79 10.98 15.05
CA THR A 24 -17.94 11.35 13.89
C THR A 24 -17.55 12.83 14.02
N GLU A 25 -16.26 13.07 13.89
CA GLU A 25 -15.63 14.39 13.81
C GLU A 25 -14.85 14.53 12.50
N SER A 26 -14.24 15.69 12.27
CA SER A 26 -13.40 15.89 11.08
C SER A 26 -12.15 15.03 11.15
N GLY A 27 -12.12 13.94 10.36
CA GLY A 27 -10.97 13.05 10.24
C GLY A 27 -10.85 11.97 11.32
N CYS A 28 -11.81 11.83 12.24
CA CYS A 28 -11.82 10.77 13.24
C CYS A 28 -13.22 10.41 13.74
N ILE A 29 -13.34 9.34 14.54
CA ILE A 29 -14.54 8.92 15.25
C ILE A 29 -14.15 8.70 16.72
N ARG A 30 -14.82 9.39 17.65
CA ARG A 30 -14.58 9.22 19.09
C ARG A 30 -15.55 8.19 19.65
N CYS A 31 -15.01 7.15 20.28
CA CYS A 31 -15.75 6.01 20.83
C CYS A 31 -15.42 5.87 22.33
N GLY A 32 -16.04 6.70 23.18
CA GLY A 32 -15.66 6.76 24.59
C GLY A 32 -14.22 7.23 24.79
N ASP A 33 -13.40 6.42 25.43
CA ASP A 33 -11.97 6.69 25.67
C ASP A 33 -11.10 6.36 24.46
N ASP A 34 -11.66 5.74 23.43
CA ASP A 34 -10.97 5.38 22.19
C ASP A 34 -11.25 6.38 21.07
N VAL A 35 -10.26 6.58 20.21
CA VAL A 35 -10.41 7.38 18.99
C VAL A 35 -9.95 6.56 17.79
N VAL A 36 -10.77 6.55 16.73
CA VAL A 36 -10.44 5.89 15.48
C VAL A 36 -10.22 6.94 14.40
N THR A 37 -9.05 6.96 13.81
CA THR A 37 -8.72 7.78 12.63
C THR A 37 -8.30 6.88 11.48
N TRP A 38 -8.02 7.47 10.31
CA TRP A 38 -7.69 6.70 9.12
C TRP A 38 -6.71 7.43 8.22
N CYS A 39 -6.01 6.65 7.43
CA CYS A 39 -5.24 7.11 6.29
C CYS A 39 -6.08 7.02 4.99
N PHE A 40 -5.54 7.53 3.90
CA PHE A 40 -6.06 7.36 2.55
C PHE A 40 -5.07 6.54 1.70
N GLY A 41 -4.72 5.36 2.16
CA GLY A 41 -3.54 4.63 1.68
C GLY A 41 -2.25 5.32 2.15
N HIS A 42 -1.14 5.13 1.45
CA HIS A 42 0.12 5.81 1.78
C HIS A 42 -0.03 7.33 1.73
N MET A 43 0.19 7.98 2.85
CA MET A 43 0.10 9.44 3.02
C MET A 43 1.42 10.15 2.71
N LEU A 44 2.48 9.38 2.68
CA LEU A 44 3.83 9.80 2.30
C LEU A 44 4.19 9.20 0.94
N GLU A 45 5.15 9.81 0.26
CA GLU A 45 5.75 9.30 -0.97
C GLU A 45 7.25 9.55 -0.96
N LEU A 46 8.00 8.69 -1.63
CA LEU A 46 9.42 8.90 -1.81
C LEU A 46 9.70 10.15 -2.66
N ALA A 47 10.70 10.91 -2.28
CA ALA A 47 11.12 12.10 -3.00
C ALA A 47 11.54 11.78 -4.44
N TRP A 48 11.29 12.70 -5.36
CA TRP A 48 11.73 12.59 -6.74
C TRP A 48 13.23 12.83 -6.85
N PRO A 49 13.91 12.32 -7.90
CA PRO A 49 15.34 12.51 -8.09
C PRO A 49 15.85 13.94 -7.95
N GLN A 50 15.13 14.92 -8.51
CA GLN A 50 15.50 16.34 -8.42
C GLN A 50 15.42 16.92 -7.01
N GLU A 51 14.75 16.26 -6.07
CA GLU A 51 14.69 16.65 -4.66
C GLU A 51 15.93 16.17 -3.87
N TYR A 52 16.71 15.27 -4.46
CA TYR A 52 18.03 14.88 -3.97
C TYR A 52 19.12 15.79 -4.54
N LYS A 53 19.11 16.00 -5.89
CA LYS A 53 20.00 16.90 -6.60
C LYS A 53 19.24 17.58 -7.73
N PRO A 54 19.25 18.93 -7.82
CA PRO A 54 18.53 19.67 -8.86
C PRO A 54 18.90 19.24 -10.29
N GLU A 55 20.16 18.84 -10.52
CA GLU A 55 20.66 18.36 -11.80
C GLU A 55 19.92 17.11 -12.32
N TYR A 56 19.34 16.30 -11.43
CA TYR A 56 18.55 15.13 -11.80
C TYR A 56 17.17 15.47 -12.41
N SER A 57 16.81 16.78 -12.49
CA SER A 57 15.68 17.21 -13.31
C SER A 57 15.90 16.92 -14.79
N GLN A 58 17.17 16.98 -15.25
CA GLN A 58 17.58 16.63 -16.60
C GLN A 58 17.94 15.13 -16.67
N TRP A 59 17.32 14.44 -17.63
CA TRP A 59 17.59 13.02 -17.82
C TRP A 59 18.82 12.84 -18.71
N ARG A 60 19.95 12.59 -18.07
CA ARG A 60 21.25 12.38 -18.71
C ARG A 60 21.83 11.03 -18.32
N ARG A 61 22.60 10.43 -19.23
CA ARG A 61 23.21 9.12 -19.02
C ARG A 61 24.25 9.14 -17.88
N GLU A 62 24.99 10.22 -17.75
CA GLU A 62 26.01 10.41 -16.72
C GLU A 62 25.43 10.49 -15.30
N HIS A 63 24.12 10.74 -15.17
CA HIS A 63 23.45 10.76 -13.87
C HIS A 63 23.03 9.37 -13.38
N LEU A 64 23.17 8.32 -14.19
CA LEU A 64 22.70 6.98 -13.86
C LEU A 64 23.85 6.07 -13.39
N PRO A 65 23.63 5.22 -12.39
CA PRO A 65 22.39 5.07 -11.64
C PRO A 65 22.23 6.13 -10.54
N ILE A 66 20.98 6.58 -10.31
CA ILE A 66 20.61 7.43 -9.16
C ILE A 66 20.32 6.51 -7.97
N ILE A 67 21.19 6.57 -6.98
CA ILE A 67 21.08 5.78 -5.73
C ILE A 67 21.16 6.77 -4.57
N PRO A 68 20.04 7.05 -3.88
CA PRO A 68 20.07 7.91 -2.70
C PRO A 68 20.89 7.30 -1.58
N SER A 69 21.75 8.09 -0.92
CA SER A 69 22.43 7.69 0.31
C SER A 69 21.48 7.64 1.51
N GLU A 70 20.49 8.54 1.50
CA GLU A 70 19.43 8.61 2.49
C GLU A 70 18.08 8.77 1.78
N TRP A 71 17.06 8.06 2.24
CA TRP A 71 15.74 8.12 1.67
C TRP A 71 14.95 9.29 2.25
N LYS A 72 14.41 10.13 1.37
CA LYS A 72 13.55 11.26 1.74
C LYS A 72 12.11 10.93 1.42
N TYR A 73 11.25 11.20 2.39
CA TYR A 73 9.80 11.10 2.24
C TYR A 73 9.17 12.48 2.30
N LYS A 74 8.09 12.66 1.55
CA LYS A 74 7.31 13.88 1.56
C LYS A 74 5.83 13.57 1.68
N VAL A 75 5.09 14.51 2.24
CA VAL A 75 3.65 14.40 2.41
C VAL A 75 2.96 14.60 1.05
N LYS A 76 2.07 13.68 0.69
CA LYS A 76 1.20 13.84 -0.48
C LYS A 76 0.23 15.00 -0.26
N LYS A 77 0.05 15.86 -1.26
CA LYS A 77 -0.80 17.08 -1.15
C LYS A 77 -2.21 16.75 -0.67
N ASP A 78 -2.82 15.71 -1.25
CA ASP A 78 -4.19 15.31 -0.94
C ASP A 78 -4.34 14.68 0.46
N SER A 79 -3.23 14.26 1.06
CA SER A 79 -3.21 13.64 2.39
C SER A 79 -2.90 14.62 3.52
N ALA A 80 -2.43 15.83 3.21
CA ALA A 80 -1.88 16.76 4.19
C ALA A 80 -2.86 17.12 5.31
N LYS A 81 -4.14 17.35 4.98
CA LYS A 81 -5.17 17.70 5.98
C LYS A 81 -5.41 16.56 6.96
N GLN A 82 -5.59 15.35 6.45
CA GLN A 82 -5.82 14.18 7.28
C GLN A 82 -4.58 13.81 8.10
N LEU A 83 -3.39 13.94 7.51
CA LEU A 83 -2.14 13.72 8.23
C LEU A 83 -1.97 14.70 9.40
N ALA A 84 -2.38 15.96 9.23
CA ALA A 84 -2.39 16.94 10.32
C ALA A 84 -3.35 16.54 11.46
N VAL A 85 -4.52 16.00 11.13
CA VAL A 85 -5.46 15.44 12.14
C VAL A 85 -4.80 14.31 12.91
N ILE A 86 -4.20 13.34 12.20
CA ILE A 86 -3.50 12.21 12.84
C ILE A 86 -2.39 12.72 13.75
N GLY A 87 -1.59 13.70 13.29
CA GLY A 87 -0.53 14.31 14.09
C GLY A 87 -1.02 15.01 15.36
N SER A 88 -2.21 15.62 15.32
CA SER A 88 -2.83 16.19 16.52
C SER A 88 -3.27 15.11 17.50
N LEU A 89 -3.93 14.07 17.00
CA LEU A 89 -4.39 12.94 17.81
C LEU A 89 -3.21 12.16 18.44
N LEU A 90 -2.10 12.01 17.72
CA LEU A 90 -0.89 11.35 18.23
C LEU A 90 -0.28 12.07 19.44
N ARG A 91 -0.41 13.40 19.52
CA ARG A 91 0.06 14.16 20.69
C ARG A 91 -0.78 13.94 21.95
N GLU A 92 -2.04 13.53 21.77
CA GLU A 92 -2.99 13.26 22.86
C GLU A 92 -3.03 11.76 23.23
N ALA A 93 -2.46 10.90 22.39
CA ALA A 93 -2.57 9.45 22.53
C ALA A 93 -1.59 8.89 23.58
N ASP A 94 -2.12 8.14 24.55
CA ASP A 94 -1.32 7.35 25.49
C ASP A 94 -0.75 6.08 24.82
N SER A 95 -1.51 5.54 23.85
CA SER A 95 -1.10 4.38 23.06
C SER A 95 -1.76 4.40 21.67
N VAL A 96 -1.13 3.73 20.72
CA VAL A 96 -1.62 3.60 19.35
C VAL A 96 -1.90 2.14 19.02
N VAL A 97 -2.95 1.89 18.24
CA VAL A 97 -3.22 0.60 17.61
C VAL A 97 -3.06 0.76 16.11
N ASN A 98 -2.04 0.11 15.55
CA ASN A 98 -1.91 -0.02 14.10
C ASN A 98 -3.04 -0.92 13.59
N ALA A 99 -3.94 -0.31 12.83
CA ALA A 99 -5.12 -0.94 12.24
C ALA A 99 -5.07 -0.85 10.70
N GLY A 100 -3.89 -1.06 10.11
CA GLY A 100 -3.73 -1.30 8.68
C GLY A 100 -4.33 -2.64 8.25
N ASP A 101 -4.51 -2.86 6.97
CA ASP A 101 -4.94 -4.16 6.44
C ASP A 101 -3.98 -5.28 6.90
N PRO A 102 -4.43 -6.55 7.00
CA PRO A 102 -3.65 -7.64 7.58
C PRO A 102 -2.60 -8.19 6.60
N ASP A 103 -1.74 -7.30 6.13
CA ASP A 103 -0.62 -7.60 5.24
C ASP A 103 0.58 -6.67 5.50
N ARG A 104 1.64 -6.84 4.72
CA ARG A 104 2.87 -6.06 4.87
C ARG A 104 2.70 -4.58 4.47
N GLU A 105 1.85 -4.29 3.48
CA GLU A 105 1.61 -2.92 3.00
C GLU A 105 0.81 -2.14 4.04
N GLY A 106 -0.26 -2.75 4.60
CA GLY A 106 -1.04 -2.14 5.68
C GLY A 106 -0.22 -1.94 6.96
N GLN A 107 0.74 -2.85 7.25
CA GLN A 107 1.68 -2.67 8.35
C GLN A 107 2.55 -1.43 8.13
N LEU A 108 3.21 -1.33 6.97
CA LEU A 108 4.09 -0.21 6.64
C LEU A 108 3.36 1.12 6.64
N LEU A 109 2.17 1.16 6.08
CA LEU A 109 1.38 2.36 5.88
C LEU A 109 1.13 3.14 7.18
N VAL A 110 0.81 2.44 8.27
CA VAL A 110 0.62 3.07 9.59
C VAL A 110 1.96 3.34 10.25
N ASP A 111 2.91 2.40 10.18
CA ASP A 111 4.23 2.57 10.80
C ASP A 111 4.98 3.77 10.19
N GLU A 112 4.88 4.05 8.88
CA GLU A 112 5.51 5.22 8.25
C GLU A 112 4.92 6.55 8.76
N VAL A 113 3.63 6.57 9.10
CA VAL A 113 2.99 7.75 9.72
C VAL A 113 3.50 7.96 11.13
N LEU A 114 3.62 6.88 11.92
CA LEU A 114 4.18 6.96 13.28
C LEU A 114 5.64 7.44 13.25
N GLU A 115 6.44 6.94 12.33
CA GLU A 115 7.82 7.38 12.12
C GLU A 115 7.91 8.84 11.70
N HIS A 116 7.03 9.30 10.79
CA HIS A 116 6.97 10.69 10.34
C HIS A 116 6.74 11.67 11.49
N PHE A 117 5.90 11.29 12.46
CA PHE A 117 5.65 12.10 13.66
C PHE A 117 6.61 11.79 14.83
N ASN A 118 7.59 10.92 14.62
CA ASN A 118 8.51 10.46 15.68
C ASN A 118 7.78 9.95 16.93
N TYR A 119 6.64 9.27 16.75
CA TYR A 119 5.89 8.71 17.87
C TYR A 119 6.73 7.66 18.60
N ARG A 120 6.78 7.76 19.95
CA ARG A 120 7.61 6.90 20.83
C ARG A 120 6.79 6.15 21.88
N GLY A 121 5.49 6.36 21.89
CA GLY A 121 4.60 5.66 22.80
C GLY A 121 4.37 4.19 22.43
N PRO A 122 3.65 3.45 23.27
CA PRO A 122 3.30 2.06 23.00
C PRO A 122 2.50 1.90 21.72
N VAL A 123 2.83 0.89 20.90
CA VAL A 123 2.09 0.55 19.68
C VAL A 123 1.64 -0.90 19.74
N ALA A 124 0.34 -1.11 19.61
CA ALA A 124 -0.27 -2.42 19.44
C ALA A 124 -0.73 -2.64 18.00
N ARG A 125 -1.09 -3.85 17.65
CA ARG A 125 -1.57 -4.26 16.33
C ARG A 125 -2.91 -4.98 16.45
N ILE A 126 -3.90 -4.56 15.67
CA ILE A 126 -5.12 -5.30 15.42
C ILE A 126 -5.01 -6.00 14.05
N TRP A 127 -5.34 -7.29 14.01
CA TRP A 127 -5.31 -8.10 12.77
C TRP A 127 -6.74 -8.39 12.35
N LEU A 128 -7.25 -7.63 11.37
CA LEU A 128 -8.65 -7.66 10.95
C LEU A 128 -8.79 -8.16 9.50
N PRO A 129 -9.06 -9.46 9.30
CA PRO A 129 -9.15 -10.03 7.95
C PRO A 129 -10.46 -9.76 7.23
N SER A 130 -11.52 -9.40 7.96
CA SER A 130 -12.85 -9.10 7.41
C SER A 130 -13.55 -8.01 8.22
N LEU A 131 -14.44 -7.24 7.58
CA LEU A 131 -15.16 -6.12 8.20
C LEU A 131 -16.53 -6.50 8.78
N ASP A 132 -16.89 -7.78 8.81
CA ASP A 132 -18.11 -8.24 9.47
C ASP A 132 -18.01 -8.11 11.00
N ASP A 133 -19.17 -7.90 11.65
CA ASP A 133 -19.23 -7.61 13.09
C ASP A 133 -18.58 -8.68 13.97
N LYS A 134 -18.65 -9.94 13.55
CA LYS A 134 -18.05 -11.05 14.31
C LYS A 134 -16.53 -10.98 14.23
N SER A 135 -15.98 -10.80 13.04
CA SER A 135 -14.53 -10.67 12.80
C SER A 135 -13.97 -9.45 13.52
N VAL A 136 -14.67 -8.31 13.48
CA VAL A 136 -14.27 -7.09 14.18
C VAL A 136 -14.19 -7.31 15.70
N ARG A 137 -15.22 -7.93 16.30
CA ARG A 137 -15.22 -8.23 17.76
C ARG A 137 -14.10 -9.17 18.16
N ILE A 138 -13.83 -10.21 17.37
CA ILE A 138 -12.73 -11.14 17.61
C ILE A 138 -11.40 -10.41 17.53
N ALA A 139 -11.19 -9.56 16.50
CA ALA A 139 -9.97 -8.82 16.33
C ALA A 139 -9.71 -7.79 17.43
N LEU A 140 -10.76 -7.08 17.89
CA LEU A 140 -10.66 -6.13 19.01
C LEU A 140 -10.23 -6.81 20.32
N ASN A 141 -10.70 -8.05 20.57
CA ASN A 141 -10.27 -8.85 21.71
C ASN A 141 -8.87 -9.47 21.51
N GLY A 142 -8.36 -9.51 20.28
CA GLY A 142 -7.10 -10.12 19.89
C GLY A 142 -5.97 -9.12 19.64
N ILE A 143 -6.09 -7.87 20.09
CA ILE A 143 -5.03 -6.85 19.94
C ILE A 143 -3.75 -7.31 20.66
N ARG A 144 -2.62 -7.18 19.97
CA ARG A 144 -1.30 -7.67 20.43
C ARG A 144 -0.25 -6.57 20.29
N ASP A 145 0.92 -6.78 20.86
CA ASP A 145 2.08 -5.93 20.62
C ASP A 145 2.44 -5.84 19.13
N ASN A 146 2.84 -4.64 18.66
CA ASN A 146 3.20 -4.39 17.26
C ASN A 146 4.61 -4.87 16.89
N THR A 147 5.48 -5.09 17.86
CA THR A 147 6.90 -5.45 17.62
C THR A 147 7.09 -6.69 16.73
N PRO A 148 6.33 -7.79 16.89
CA PRO A 148 6.47 -8.98 16.04
C PRO A 148 6.16 -8.75 14.54
N TYR A 149 5.52 -7.64 14.20
CA TYR A 149 5.15 -7.30 12.81
C TYR A 149 6.19 -6.42 12.10
N ALA A 150 7.26 -6.01 12.79
CA ALA A 150 8.34 -5.25 12.19
C ALA A 150 8.92 -5.86 10.90
N PRO A 151 9.12 -7.20 10.77
CA PRO A 151 9.58 -7.79 9.52
C PRO A 151 8.64 -7.57 8.33
N LEU A 152 7.32 -7.46 8.55
CA LEU A 152 6.35 -7.15 7.48
C LEU A 152 6.55 -5.71 6.99
N ARG A 153 6.68 -4.74 7.90
CA ARG A 153 7.02 -3.35 7.59
C ARG A 153 8.29 -3.27 6.76
N ASP A 154 9.34 -3.95 7.20
CA ASP A 154 10.65 -3.89 6.55
C ASP A 154 10.63 -4.51 5.16
N ALA A 155 9.88 -5.60 4.96
CA ALA A 155 9.67 -6.23 3.66
C ALA A 155 8.91 -5.30 2.69
N ALA A 156 7.84 -4.63 3.14
CA ALA A 156 7.10 -3.67 2.33
C ALA A 156 7.98 -2.45 1.96
N ARG A 157 8.73 -1.93 2.93
CA ARG A 157 9.68 -0.82 2.71
C ARG A 157 10.75 -1.18 1.70
N ALA A 158 11.39 -2.33 1.84
CA ALA A 158 12.40 -2.81 0.89
C ALA A 158 11.82 -2.92 -0.52
N ARG A 159 10.57 -3.40 -0.66
CA ARG A 159 9.87 -3.44 -1.94
C ARG A 159 9.66 -2.04 -2.51
N SER A 160 9.15 -1.09 -1.74
CA SER A 160 8.92 0.29 -2.17
C SER A 160 10.21 0.95 -2.67
N LEU A 161 11.31 0.78 -1.92
CA LEU A 161 12.63 1.30 -2.30
C LEU A 161 13.16 0.64 -3.59
N ALA A 162 13.01 -0.66 -3.73
CA ALA A 162 13.39 -1.39 -4.94
C ALA A 162 12.56 -0.96 -6.16
N ASP A 163 11.25 -0.71 -5.98
CA ASP A 163 10.37 -0.21 -7.03
C ASP A 163 10.80 1.19 -7.48
N TRP A 164 11.18 2.07 -6.55
CA TRP A 164 11.71 3.39 -6.87
C TRP A 164 13.05 3.29 -7.62
N LEU A 165 14.01 2.50 -7.11
CA LEU A 165 15.34 2.34 -7.73
C LEU A 165 15.23 1.81 -9.16
N VAL A 166 14.48 0.73 -9.36
CA VAL A 166 14.33 0.13 -10.68
C VAL A 166 13.50 1.04 -11.59
N GLY A 167 12.35 1.55 -11.09
CA GLY A 167 11.44 2.37 -11.87
C GLY A 167 12.08 3.65 -12.37
N ILE A 168 12.77 4.38 -11.50
CA ILE A 168 13.43 5.65 -11.86
C ILE A 168 14.60 5.42 -12.82
N ASN A 169 15.52 4.53 -12.47
CA ASN A 169 16.75 4.36 -13.25
C ASN A 169 16.48 3.67 -14.60
N ALA A 170 15.70 2.60 -14.61
CA ALA A 170 15.41 1.87 -15.84
C ALA A 170 14.52 2.66 -16.80
N THR A 171 13.51 3.39 -16.29
CA THR A 171 12.70 4.29 -17.12
C THR A 171 13.55 5.36 -17.79
N ARG A 172 14.46 6.00 -17.04
CA ARG A 172 15.35 7.03 -17.58
C ARG A 172 16.32 6.46 -18.60
N ALA A 173 16.98 5.35 -18.28
CA ALA A 173 17.93 4.69 -19.18
C ALA A 173 17.26 4.29 -20.49
N LEU A 174 16.10 3.63 -20.42
CA LEU A 174 15.35 3.19 -21.60
C LEU A 174 14.85 4.39 -22.43
N THR A 175 14.36 5.44 -21.77
CA THR A 175 13.88 6.64 -22.47
C THR A 175 15.02 7.39 -23.16
N ILE A 176 16.18 7.54 -22.51
CA ILE A 176 17.38 8.16 -23.13
C ILE A 176 17.78 7.36 -24.36
N LYS A 177 17.87 6.03 -24.23
CA LYS A 177 18.20 5.15 -25.37
C LYS A 177 17.16 5.20 -26.49
N GLY A 178 15.88 5.24 -26.13
CA GLY A 178 14.79 5.38 -27.10
C GLY A 178 14.87 6.71 -27.88
N ARG A 179 15.24 7.81 -27.23
CA ARG A 179 15.43 9.12 -27.90
C ARG A 179 16.56 9.10 -28.91
N GLU A 180 17.65 8.38 -28.65
CA GLU A 180 18.72 8.15 -29.62
C GLU A 180 18.20 7.43 -30.88
N GLY A 181 17.18 6.59 -30.74
CA GLY A 181 16.48 5.89 -31.83
C GLY A 181 15.25 6.63 -32.39
N GLY A 182 15.06 7.92 -32.04
CA GLY A 182 13.97 8.75 -32.58
C GLY A 182 12.65 8.69 -31.80
N HIS A 183 12.57 7.99 -30.66
CA HIS A 183 11.36 8.00 -29.82
C HIS A 183 11.22 9.30 -29.05
N SER A 184 10.04 9.93 -29.10
CA SER A 184 9.74 11.19 -28.39
C SER A 184 9.08 10.97 -27.03
N LYS A 185 8.48 9.81 -26.78
CA LYS A 185 7.72 9.52 -25.56
C LYS A 185 8.60 8.90 -24.46
N THR A 186 8.17 9.03 -23.22
CA THR A 186 8.76 8.32 -22.08
C THR A 186 8.48 6.82 -22.22
N LEU A 187 9.55 6.02 -22.15
CA LEU A 187 9.48 4.57 -22.14
C LEU A 187 9.54 4.10 -20.68
N SER A 188 8.35 3.97 -20.08
CA SER A 188 8.21 3.60 -18.67
C SER A 188 8.55 2.13 -18.44
N LEU A 189 9.31 1.85 -17.39
CA LEU A 189 9.67 0.51 -16.96
C LEU A 189 9.47 0.37 -15.46
N GLY A 190 8.89 -0.74 -15.02
CA GLY A 190 8.66 -1.02 -13.60
C GLY A 190 8.60 -2.52 -13.31
N ARG A 191 8.90 -2.89 -12.08
CA ARG A 191 8.96 -4.30 -11.64
C ARG A 191 7.61 -5.03 -11.74
N VAL A 192 6.50 -4.32 -11.67
CA VAL A 192 5.16 -4.89 -11.79
C VAL A 192 4.54 -4.57 -13.14
N GLN A 193 4.52 -3.29 -13.52
CA GLN A 193 3.83 -2.86 -14.75
C GLN A 193 4.40 -3.50 -16.03
N THR A 194 5.71 -3.66 -16.13
CA THR A 194 6.34 -4.21 -17.35
C THR A 194 6.03 -5.70 -17.55
N PRO A 195 6.19 -6.57 -16.54
CA PRO A 195 5.75 -7.97 -16.65
C PRO A 195 4.25 -8.11 -16.90
N THR A 196 3.42 -7.29 -16.25
CA THR A 196 1.96 -7.29 -16.47
C THR A 196 1.63 -6.94 -17.92
N LEU A 197 2.24 -5.88 -18.46
CA LEU A 197 2.09 -5.50 -19.86
C LEU A 197 2.55 -6.63 -20.80
N ALA A 198 3.67 -7.29 -20.48
CA ALA A 198 4.16 -8.40 -21.27
C ALA A 198 3.16 -9.57 -21.34
N LEU A 199 2.49 -9.90 -20.22
CA LEU A 199 1.44 -10.91 -20.17
C LEU A 199 0.23 -10.51 -21.04
N VAL A 200 -0.22 -9.25 -20.96
CA VAL A 200 -1.32 -8.73 -21.80
C VAL A 200 -0.95 -8.82 -23.29
N VAL A 201 0.24 -8.35 -23.67
CA VAL A 201 0.72 -8.41 -25.05
C VAL A 201 0.86 -9.85 -25.55
N ALA A 202 1.34 -10.76 -24.70
CA ALA A 202 1.42 -12.18 -25.05
C ALA A 202 0.02 -12.75 -25.34
N ARG A 203 -0.97 -12.43 -24.49
CA ARG A 203 -2.35 -12.86 -24.67
C ARG A 203 -2.99 -12.28 -25.95
N ASP A 204 -2.77 -11.00 -26.22
CA ASP A 204 -3.25 -10.36 -27.45
C ASP A 204 -2.68 -11.05 -28.71
N ARG A 205 -1.39 -11.41 -28.67
CA ARG A 205 -0.74 -12.16 -29.76
C ARG A 205 -1.32 -13.56 -29.92
N GLU A 206 -1.60 -14.27 -28.83
CA GLU A 206 -2.27 -15.59 -28.87
C GLU A 206 -3.65 -15.47 -29.54
N ILE A 207 -4.44 -14.45 -29.16
CA ILE A 207 -5.76 -14.21 -29.74
C ILE A 207 -5.65 -13.87 -31.23
N THR A 208 -4.74 -12.98 -31.60
CA THR A 208 -4.54 -12.56 -33.01
C THR A 208 -4.08 -13.71 -33.89
N ASN A 209 -3.22 -14.61 -33.36
CA ASN A 209 -2.69 -15.74 -34.09
C ASN A 209 -3.43 -17.05 -33.80
N PHE A 210 -4.63 -16.97 -33.21
CA PHE A 210 -5.40 -18.15 -32.82
C PHE A 210 -5.72 -19.03 -34.02
N LYS A 211 -5.37 -20.30 -33.90
CA LYS A 211 -5.76 -21.34 -34.83
C LYS A 211 -6.72 -22.28 -34.12
N PRO A 212 -7.92 -22.52 -34.66
CA PRO A 212 -8.84 -23.50 -34.08
C PRO A 212 -8.20 -24.89 -33.98
N VAL A 213 -8.39 -25.50 -32.85
CA VAL A 213 -7.96 -26.89 -32.60
C VAL A 213 -9.18 -27.67 -32.12
N ASP A 214 -9.46 -28.79 -32.77
CA ASP A 214 -10.54 -29.67 -32.37
C ASP A 214 -10.25 -30.29 -31.01
N TYR A 215 -11.28 -30.36 -30.17
CA TYR A 215 -11.16 -30.98 -28.84
C TYR A 215 -12.38 -31.85 -28.54
N PHE A 216 -12.21 -32.82 -27.67
CA PHE A 216 -13.26 -33.71 -27.22
C PHE A 216 -13.60 -33.45 -25.77
N VAL A 217 -14.91 -33.42 -25.49
CA VAL A 217 -15.42 -33.32 -24.11
C VAL A 217 -15.93 -34.72 -23.72
N LEU A 218 -15.26 -35.31 -22.75
CA LEU A 218 -15.73 -36.55 -22.15
C LEU A 218 -16.93 -36.24 -21.25
N ARG A 219 -18.05 -36.97 -21.50
CA ARG A 219 -19.24 -36.92 -20.65
C ARG A 219 -19.52 -38.31 -20.15
N ALA A 220 -19.75 -38.45 -18.89
CA ALA A 220 -20.23 -39.71 -18.28
C ALA A 220 -21.62 -39.44 -17.69
N SER A 221 -22.59 -40.24 -18.08
CA SER A 221 -23.90 -40.33 -17.43
C SER A 221 -23.85 -41.45 -16.44
N LEU A 222 -24.05 -41.18 -15.17
CA LEU A 222 -24.05 -42.17 -14.11
C LEU A 222 -25.46 -42.29 -13.57
N THR A 223 -26.00 -43.50 -13.58
CA THR A 223 -27.29 -43.82 -12.97
C THR A 223 -27.10 -44.50 -11.64
N HIS A 224 -27.72 -43.97 -10.60
CA HIS A 224 -27.68 -44.52 -9.25
C HIS A 224 -29.12 -44.71 -8.73
N ALA A 225 -29.33 -45.68 -7.86
CA ALA A 225 -30.64 -46.02 -7.29
C ALA A 225 -31.33 -44.85 -6.56
N ALA A 226 -30.59 -43.82 -6.19
CA ALA A 226 -31.08 -42.59 -5.54
C ALA A 226 -31.36 -41.41 -6.51
N GLY A 227 -31.28 -41.60 -7.82
CA GLY A 227 -31.52 -40.59 -8.87
C GLY A 227 -30.30 -40.43 -9.79
N GLU A 228 -30.51 -39.61 -10.87
CA GLU A 228 -29.45 -39.20 -11.80
C GLU A 228 -28.59 -38.07 -11.26
#